data_d6df34bd124fc9165456f93236378aff
#
_entry.id   d6df34bd124fc9165456f93236378aff
#
_cell.length_a   1.000
_cell.length_b   1.000
_cell.length_c   1.000
_cell.angle_alpha   90.00
_cell.angle_beta   90.00
_cell.angle_gamma   90.00
#
_symmetry.space_group_name_H-M   'P 1'
#
loop_
_entity.id
_entity.type
_entity.pdbx_description
1 polymer ?
#
loop_
_entity_poly.entity_id
_entity_poly.type
_entity_poly.pdbx_seq_one_letter_code
_entity_poly.pdbx_strand_id
1 'polypeptide(L)'
;METEIELKFFVSSDFSRQIRDKITDLKVLQQRQRQLGNIYYDTSDFLLRQYDIGLRVRRYDDVYVQTLKTAGRVVAGLHQRPEYNAELDSPTPDLSLIPADAWPAGLDVEALSAQLNPLFSTDFERQQWLIAMPDSSQVELAFDSGEVTTDAGGYDPICEVEIELKSGQTDALFVLARELAENGGLRLGNLSKAARGYRLSTDYQGDAVKALSVVPVSSQLSTEQAFVKVLEHALEHWHYHEQIYVERPEQEAIFEICNAVSLIRQALTLYGGLIPRRASALLRQELQWLEGELSWIFESRAIERLCEDKGYFLRKLNTQKQLRKKLEARYEALPERSEVLELFQSARYCNLLLDLSRWILTRGWQPFLDDKSREKLAEPIRAFANRSLAQSWEELLSVFAVNNDMDRFGYLDQLPRLTKNLLSGCCVASLYDVEERETFRLPWLDLLQGLEDIVLLEPIRAFVNDEDIDEEDRAQIEKWLRRKEESLLHAMMQSRQIGLSLDPYWDIYFE
;
A
#
# COMPACT_ATOMS: atom_id res chain seq x y z
N MET A 1 13.70 -8.44 27.65
CA MET A 1 12.84 -8.28 26.47
C MET A 1 12.20 -6.91 26.54
N GLU A 2 12.43 -6.10 25.55
CA GLU A 2 11.78 -4.80 25.37
C GLU A 2 11.00 -4.85 24.04
N THR A 3 9.85 -4.24 23.98
CA THR A 3 9.11 -4.13 22.72
C THR A 3 9.36 -2.75 22.15
N GLU A 4 10.10 -2.68 21.06
CA GLU A 4 10.33 -1.44 20.32
C GLU A 4 9.04 -1.09 19.57
N ILE A 5 8.60 0.16 19.71
CA ILE A 5 7.43 0.73 19.00
C ILE A 5 7.88 2.01 18.31
N GLU A 6 7.96 1.98 16.98
CA GLU A 6 8.52 3.10 16.22
C GLU A 6 7.76 3.40 14.92
N LEU A 7 7.84 4.66 14.50
CA LEU A 7 7.57 5.11 13.12
C LEU A 7 8.91 5.43 12.45
N LYS A 8 9.04 5.03 11.20
CA LYS A 8 10.23 5.27 10.39
C LYS A 8 9.91 6.11 9.16
N PHE A 9 10.82 7.03 8.82
CA PHE A 9 10.69 7.90 7.65
C PHE A 9 11.99 7.98 6.86
N PHE A 10 11.89 7.88 5.55
CA PHE A 10 12.90 8.40 4.66
C PHE A 10 12.76 9.91 4.54
N VAL A 11 13.86 10.62 4.48
CA VAL A 11 13.85 12.08 4.49
C VAL A 11 14.50 12.66 3.24
N SER A 12 13.97 13.81 2.80
CA SER A 12 14.58 14.56 1.71
C SER A 12 15.86 15.27 2.18
N SER A 13 16.71 15.68 1.22
CA SER A 13 17.91 16.45 1.52
C SER A 13 17.61 17.81 2.18
N ASP A 14 16.45 18.39 1.87
CA ASP A 14 16.01 19.67 2.46
C ASP A 14 15.59 19.47 3.91
N PHE A 15 14.82 18.42 4.19
CA PHE A 15 14.46 18.06 5.56
C PHE A 15 15.69 17.79 6.43
N SER A 16 16.64 17.01 5.93
CA SER A 16 17.86 16.66 6.68
C SER A 16 18.70 17.89 7.08
N ARG A 17 18.67 18.94 6.26
CA ARG A 17 19.34 20.23 6.60
C ARG A 17 18.58 21.03 7.65
N GLN A 18 17.27 20.90 7.73
CA GLN A 18 16.37 21.68 8.59
C GLN A 18 15.97 20.97 9.89
N ILE A 19 16.37 19.71 10.08
CA ILE A 19 15.87 18.91 11.21
C ILE A 19 16.16 19.57 12.56
N ARG A 20 17.31 20.23 12.72
CA ARG A 20 17.67 20.92 13.97
C ARG A 20 16.74 22.11 14.25
N ASP A 21 16.35 22.86 13.23
CA ASP A 21 15.44 24.00 13.37
C ASP A 21 14.04 23.51 13.78
N LYS A 22 13.61 22.38 13.19
CA LYS A 22 12.30 21.77 13.52
C LYS A 22 12.20 21.27 14.96
N ILE A 23 13.31 20.98 15.61
CA ILE A 23 13.36 20.49 17.00
C ILE A 23 13.44 21.63 18.00
N THR A 24 13.76 22.87 17.58
CA THR A 24 14.03 24.01 18.46
C THR A 24 12.84 24.33 19.37
N ASP A 25 11.60 24.17 18.88
CA ASP A 25 10.37 24.45 19.61
C ASP A 25 9.88 23.27 20.47
N LEU A 26 10.53 22.11 20.36
CA LEU A 26 10.17 20.89 21.11
C LEU A 26 10.80 20.91 22.51
N LYS A 27 10.11 20.28 23.47
CA LYS A 27 10.66 20.11 24.82
C LYS A 27 11.67 18.97 24.88
N VAL A 28 12.91 19.27 24.50
CA VAL A 28 14.02 18.32 24.53
C VAL A 28 14.49 18.10 25.97
N LEU A 29 14.47 16.85 26.45
CA LEU A 29 14.98 16.43 27.74
C LEU A 29 16.45 16.05 27.68
N GLN A 30 16.87 15.43 26.59
CA GLN A 30 18.23 14.96 26.36
C GLN A 30 18.56 15.01 24.89
N GLN A 31 19.80 15.33 24.57
CA GLN A 31 20.35 15.27 23.21
C GLN A 31 21.67 14.49 23.23
N ARG A 32 21.88 13.66 22.19
CA ARG A 32 23.14 12.91 21.99
C ARG A 32 23.46 12.87 20.50
N GLN A 33 24.78 12.77 20.21
CA GLN A 33 25.27 12.51 18.86
C GLN A 33 26.34 11.43 18.95
N ARG A 34 26.25 10.41 18.10
CA ARG A 34 27.16 9.26 18.15
C ARG A 34 27.43 8.72 16.75
N GLN A 35 28.65 8.23 16.56
CA GLN A 35 28.97 7.36 15.42
C GLN A 35 28.63 5.91 15.81
N LEU A 36 27.85 5.23 14.98
CA LEU A 36 27.38 3.86 15.21
C LEU A 36 27.83 2.95 14.08
N GLY A 37 28.68 1.99 14.41
CA GLY A 37 29.03 0.89 13.51
C GLY A 37 28.26 -0.38 13.89
N ASN A 38 27.61 -1.02 12.95
CA ASN A 38 26.93 -2.30 13.17
C ASN A 38 27.41 -3.32 12.15
N ILE A 39 27.59 -4.56 12.59
CA ILE A 39 27.80 -5.71 11.73
C ILE A 39 26.59 -6.62 11.89
N TYR A 40 25.98 -7.00 10.78
CA TYR A 40 24.84 -7.93 10.75
C TYR A 40 25.30 -9.33 10.39
N TYR A 41 24.75 -10.31 11.10
CA TYR A 41 25.14 -11.70 11.02
C TYR A 41 23.95 -12.57 10.59
N ASP A 42 24.23 -13.56 9.78
CA ASP A 42 23.31 -14.66 9.45
C ASP A 42 24.12 -15.89 8.96
N THR A 43 23.45 -16.97 8.69
CA THR A 43 24.04 -18.12 8.01
C THR A 43 24.16 -17.87 6.50
N SER A 44 24.94 -18.69 5.79
CA SER A 44 25.12 -18.55 4.34
C SER A 44 23.83 -18.77 3.52
N ASP A 45 22.85 -19.45 4.10
CA ASP A 45 21.51 -19.68 3.53
C ASP A 45 20.44 -18.75 4.10
N PHE A 46 20.83 -17.70 4.84
CA PHE A 46 19.96 -16.67 5.41
C PHE A 46 18.89 -17.21 6.35
N LEU A 47 19.24 -18.15 7.22
CA LEU A 47 18.31 -18.84 8.12
C LEU A 47 17.60 -17.87 9.08
N LEU A 48 18.33 -16.91 9.66
CA LEU A 48 17.71 -15.88 10.53
C LEU A 48 16.71 -15.03 9.75
N ARG A 49 17.05 -14.64 8.52
CA ARG A 49 16.15 -13.88 7.65
C ARG A 49 14.89 -14.65 7.30
N GLN A 50 14.96 -15.97 7.13
CA GLN A 50 13.78 -16.82 6.87
C GLN A 50 12.78 -16.82 8.04
N TYR A 51 13.26 -16.63 9.26
CA TYR A 51 12.44 -16.49 10.46
C TYR A 51 12.06 -15.02 10.80
N ASP A 52 12.34 -14.07 9.91
CA ASP A 52 12.21 -12.63 10.17
C ASP A 52 12.98 -12.17 11.42
N ILE A 53 14.14 -12.76 11.64
CA ILE A 53 15.06 -12.42 12.73
C ILE A 53 16.22 -11.61 12.17
N GLY A 54 16.60 -10.54 12.87
CA GLY A 54 17.80 -9.76 12.59
C GLY A 54 18.75 -9.81 13.78
N LEU A 55 20.00 -10.23 13.54
CA LEU A 55 21.08 -10.24 14.52
C LEU A 55 22.16 -9.25 14.10
N ARG A 56 22.48 -8.32 15.02
CA ARG A 56 23.58 -7.38 14.80
C ARG A 56 24.45 -7.30 16.03
N VAL A 57 25.73 -6.96 15.82
CA VAL A 57 26.62 -6.46 16.85
C VAL A 57 26.90 -5.00 16.56
N ARG A 58 26.56 -4.13 17.49
CA ARG A 58 26.81 -2.68 17.45
C ARG A 58 28.03 -2.34 18.25
N ARG A 59 28.91 -1.55 17.66
CA ARG A 59 30.00 -0.89 18.35
C ARG A 59 29.69 0.59 18.56
N TYR A 60 29.84 1.06 19.78
CA TYR A 60 29.90 2.48 20.08
C TYR A 60 30.96 2.66 21.19
N ASP A 61 31.89 3.60 20.96
CA ASP A 61 33.09 3.77 21.78
C ASP A 61 33.85 2.42 21.90
N ASP A 62 34.09 1.94 23.10
CA ASP A 62 34.77 0.66 23.40
C ASP A 62 33.81 -0.45 23.84
N VAL A 63 32.50 -0.26 23.63
CA VAL A 63 31.46 -1.22 24.03
C VAL A 63 30.89 -1.91 22.81
N TYR A 64 30.71 -3.22 22.90
CA TYR A 64 29.96 -4.02 21.94
C TYR A 64 28.63 -4.45 22.53
N VAL A 65 27.55 -4.31 21.78
CA VAL A 65 26.22 -4.78 22.15
C VAL A 65 25.65 -5.58 21.01
N GLN A 66 25.32 -6.85 21.27
CA GLN A 66 24.49 -7.61 20.33
C GLN A 66 23.02 -7.29 20.53
N THR A 67 22.31 -7.22 19.43
CA THR A 67 20.85 -7.02 19.39
C THR A 67 20.25 -8.10 18.53
N LEU A 68 19.30 -8.85 19.07
CA LEU A 68 18.41 -9.73 18.33
C LEU A 68 17.05 -9.07 18.23
N LYS A 69 16.56 -8.83 17.02
CA LYS A 69 15.17 -8.42 16.73
C LYS A 69 14.43 -9.59 16.12
N THR A 70 13.37 -10.05 16.77
CA THR A 70 12.58 -11.18 16.25
C THR A 70 11.44 -10.72 15.36
N ALA A 71 10.70 -11.67 14.78
CA ALA A 71 9.52 -11.38 13.98
C ALA A 71 8.58 -10.44 14.74
N GLY A 72 8.18 -9.38 14.06
CA GLY A 72 7.35 -8.33 14.62
C GLY A 72 6.07 -8.12 13.84
N ARG A 73 5.36 -7.05 14.17
CA ARG A 73 4.18 -6.61 13.47
C ARG A 73 4.43 -5.21 12.89
N VAL A 74 4.17 -5.05 11.61
CA VAL A 74 4.07 -3.73 10.98
C VAL A 74 2.61 -3.47 10.70
N VAL A 75 2.05 -2.47 11.32
CA VAL A 75 0.64 -2.11 11.16
C VAL A 75 0.57 -0.66 10.75
N ALA A 76 0.11 -0.44 9.53
CA ALA A 76 -0.09 0.90 9.05
C ALA A 76 1.15 1.81 9.23
N GLY A 77 2.35 1.29 8.97
CA GLY A 77 3.62 2.00 9.11
C GLY A 77 4.20 2.06 10.54
N LEU A 78 3.46 1.61 11.55
CA LEU A 78 3.97 1.47 12.90
C LEU A 78 4.64 0.11 13.06
N HIS A 79 5.91 0.11 13.43
CA HIS A 79 6.71 -1.09 13.69
C HIS A 79 6.63 -1.45 15.17
N GLN A 80 6.35 -2.72 15.46
CA GLN A 80 6.38 -3.29 16.81
C GLN A 80 7.18 -4.59 16.78
N ARG A 81 8.35 -4.60 17.40
CA ARG A 81 9.25 -5.76 17.39
C ARG A 81 9.82 -6.04 18.79
N PRO A 82 9.84 -7.32 19.23
CA PRO A 82 10.63 -7.72 20.38
C PRO A 82 12.11 -7.53 20.09
N GLU A 83 12.81 -6.92 21.04
CA GLU A 83 14.25 -6.67 20.99
C GLU A 83 14.93 -7.25 22.24
N TYR A 84 16.05 -7.93 22.01
CA TYR A 84 16.89 -8.53 23.05
C TYR A 84 18.30 -8.00 22.90
N ASN A 85 18.78 -7.29 23.91
CA ASN A 85 20.10 -6.69 23.94
C ASN A 85 20.99 -7.40 24.96
N ALA A 86 22.26 -7.63 24.63
CA ALA A 86 23.27 -8.12 25.53
C ALA A 86 24.62 -7.48 25.23
N GLU A 87 25.35 -7.09 26.29
CA GLU A 87 26.73 -6.58 26.17
C GLU A 87 27.68 -7.73 25.85
N LEU A 88 28.70 -7.43 25.03
CA LEU A 88 29.71 -8.38 24.59
C LEU A 88 31.11 -7.86 24.92
N ASP A 89 32.03 -8.78 25.22
CA ASP A 89 33.46 -8.48 25.40
C ASP A 89 34.23 -8.36 24.07
N SER A 90 33.60 -8.79 22.96
CA SER A 90 34.21 -8.82 21.64
C SER A 90 33.17 -8.54 20.52
N PRO A 91 33.58 -8.26 19.28
CA PRO A 91 32.64 -8.06 18.18
C PRO A 91 31.89 -9.34 17.74
N THR A 92 32.23 -10.50 18.27
CA THR A 92 31.62 -11.79 17.88
C THR A 92 30.32 -12.04 18.64
N PRO A 93 29.19 -12.36 17.95
CA PRO A 93 27.94 -12.67 18.62
C PRO A 93 28.06 -13.86 19.58
N ASP A 94 27.38 -13.80 20.73
CA ASP A 94 27.21 -14.89 21.68
C ASP A 94 25.71 -15.17 21.87
N LEU A 95 25.19 -16.17 21.17
CA LEU A 95 23.78 -16.52 21.20
C LEU A 95 23.32 -17.09 22.55
N SER A 96 24.25 -17.54 23.41
CA SER A 96 23.93 -18.05 24.75
C SER A 96 23.40 -16.95 25.69
N LEU A 97 23.67 -15.68 25.38
CA LEU A 97 23.17 -14.52 26.13
C LEU A 97 21.74 -14.14 25.77
N ILE A 98 21.16 -14.75 24.74
CA ILE A 98 19.78 -14.51 24.31
C ILE A 98 18.87 -15.56 24.95
N PRO A 99 17.75 -15.14 25.57
CA PRO A 99 16.80 -16.07 26.21
C PRO A 99 16.26 -17.12 25.24
N ALA A 100 16.06 -18.36 25.73
CA ALA A 100 15.63 -19.47 24.89
C ALA A 100 14.24 -19.27 24.26
N ASP A 101 13.36 -18.50 24.90
CA ASP A 101 12.03 -18.14 24.39
C ASP A 101 12.04 -17.10 23.26
N ALA A 102 13.20 -16.47 22.98
CA ALA A 102 13.39 -15.58 21.83
C ALA A 102 13.50 -16.32 20.48
N TRP A 103 13.81 -17.62 20.52
CA TRP A 103 14.08 -18.42 19.35
C TRP A 103 12.86 -19.21 18.86
N PRO A 104 12.70 -19.40 17.54
CA PRO A 104 11.67 -20.27 17.00
C PRO A 104 11.75 -21.70 17.57
N ALA A 105 10.59 -22.32 17.80
CA ALA A 105 10.53 -23.69 18.30
C ALA A 105 11.25 -24.65 17.34
N GLY A 106 12.16 -25.48 17.90
CA GLY A 106 12.91 -26.49 17.14
C GLY A 106 14.17 -25.95 16.43
N LEU A 107 14.53 -24.68 16.58
CA LEU A 107 15.79 -24.15 16.07
C LEU A 107 16.94 -24.60 16.96
N ASP A 108 17.97 -25.23 16.38
CA ASP A 108 19.22 -25.59 17.05
C ASP A 108 20.13 -24.37 17.10
N VAL A 109 20.10 -23.66 18.22
CA VAL A 109 20.86 -22.40 18.43
C VAL A 109 22.38 -22.64 18.49
N GLU A 110 22.84 -23.79 18.97
CA GLU A 110 24.26 -24.12 19.02
C GLU A 110 24.80 -24.36 17.60
N ALA A 111 24.07 -25.13 16.79
CA ALA A 111 24.41 -25.33 15.39
C ALA A 111 24.34 -24.02 14.59
N LEU A 112 23.36 -23.16 14.86
CA LEU A 112 23.24 -21.83 14.27
C LEU A 112 24.45 -20.95 14.61
N SER A 113 24.86 -20.91 15.88
CA SER A 113 26.00 -20.11 16.34
C SER A 113 27.30 -20.45 15.60
N ALA A 114 27.51 -21.74 15.32
CA ALA A 114 28.69 -22.21 14.58
C ALA A 114 28.69 -21.85 13.07
N GLN A 115 27.54 -21.43 12.53
CA GLN A 115 27.35 -21.13 11.10
C GLN A 115 27.18 -19.63 10.81
N LEU A 116 27.22 -18.77 11.86
CA LEU A 116 27.09 -17.34 11.69
C LEU A 116 28.28 -16.74 10.95
N ASN A 117 27.99 -15.90 9.99
CA ASN A 117 28.97 -15.11 9.24
C ASN A 117 28.53 -13.64 9.19
N PRO A 118 29.47 -12.68 9.17
CA PRO A 118 29.15 -11.31 8.88
C PRO A 118 28.67 -11.20 7.41
N LEU A 119 27.59 -10.47 7.18
CA LEU A 119 27.02 -10.30 5.84
C LEU A 119 27.16 -8.90 5.29
N PHE A 120 26.86 -7.91 6.11
CA PHE A 120 26.94 -6.50 5.76
C PHE A 120 27.13 -5.65 7.01
N SER A 121 27.52 -4.42 6.80
CA SER A 121 27.70 -3.43 7.85
C SER A 121 26.88 -2.18 7.59
N THR A 122 26.60 -1.45 8.67
CA THR A 122 26.04 -0.11 8.59
C THR A 122 26.94 0.82 9.41
N ASP A 123 27.32 1.95 8.84
CA ASP A 123 28.10 2.99 9.50
C ASP A 123 27.37 4.33 9.32
N PHE A 124 26.96 4.93 10.42
CA PHE A 124 26.17 6.14 10.37
C PHE A 124 26.31 6.99 11.63
N GLU A 125 26.20 8.30 11.45
CA GLU A 125 26.00 9.24 12.53
C GLU A 125 24.52 9.23 12.95
N ARG A 126 24.26 9.05 14.25
CA ARG A 126 22.94 9.21 14.87
C ARG A 126 22.90 10.48 15.70
N GLN A 127 22.03 11.41 15.34
CA GLN A 127 21.61 12.51 16.16
C GLN A 127 20.29 12.14 16.85
N GLN A 128 20.21 12.25 18.16
CA GLN A 128 19.15 11.67 18.98
C GLN A 128 18.66 12.69 19.99
N TRP A 129 17.33 12.82 20.10
CA TRP A 129 16.66 13.72 21.04
C TRP A 129 15.58 12.97 21.80
N LEU A 130 15.62 13.01 23.13
CA LEU A 130 14.52 12.56 23.96
C LEU A 130 13.56 13.74 24.17
N ILE A 131 12.34 13.62 23.74
CA ILE A 131 11.34 14.69 23.70
C ILE A 131 10.22 14.35 24.69
N ALA A 132 9.86 15.33 25.53
CA ALA A 132 8.67 15.25 26.39
C ALA A 132 7.47 15.78 25.65
N MET A 133 6.49 14.91 25.41
CA MET A 133 5.23 15.26 24.76
C MET A 133 4.24 15.90 25.74
N PRO A 134 3.22 16.67 25.27
CA PRO A 134 2.24 17.34 26.12
C PRO A 134 1.43 16.41 27.03
N ASP A 135 1.23 15.15 26.62
CA ASP A 135 0.56 14.11 27.39
C ASP A 135 1.44 13.39 28.41
N SER A 136 2.68 13.88 28.61
CA SER A 136 3.73 13.31 29.44
C SER A 136 4.39 12.05 28.87
N SER A 137 4.07 11.63 27.65
CA SER A 137 4.81 10.59 26.95
C SER A 137 6.23 11.07 26.64
N GLN A 138 7.17 10.13 26.59
CA GLN A 138 8.54 10.39 26.17
C GLN A 138 8.80 9.66 24.87
N VAL A 139 9.24 10.41 23.87
CA VAL A 139 9.50 9.92 22.51
C VAL A 139 10.96 10.22 22.16
N GLU A 140 11.63 9.23 21.64
CA GLU A 140 12.96 9.41 21.06
C GLU A 140 12.84 9.70 19.56
N LEU A 141 13.41 10.81 19.15
CA LEU A 141 13.60 11.16 17.75
C LEU A 141 15.07 10.89 17.40
N ALA A 142 15.32 10.04 16.43
CA ALA A 142 16.65 9.75 15.91
C ALA A 142 16.74 10.11 14.43
N PHE A 143 17.77 10.86 14.05
CA PHE A 143 18.14 11.12 12.68
C PHE A 143 19.45 10.40 12.36
N ASP A 144 19.41 9.49 11.38
CA ASP A 144 20.52 8.66 10.94
C ASP A 144 21.00 9.08 9.56
N SER A 145 22.29 9.35 9.44
CA SER A 145 22.95 9.69 8.18
C SER A 145 24.24 8.90 8.02
N GLY A 146 24.35 8.12 6.95
CA GLY A 146 25.49 7.24 6.70
C GLY A 146 25.24 6.28 5.57
N GLU A 147 25.64 5.02 5.75
CA GLU A 147 25.61 4.02 4.69
C GLU A 147 25.40 2.58 5.18
N VAL A 148 24.89 1.75 4.29
CA VAL A 148 24.90 0.29 4.38
C VAL A 148 25.92 -0.21 3.35
N THR A 149 26.82 -1.09 3.74
CA THR A 149 27.87 -1.62 2.85
C THR A 149 28.03 -3.12 2.98
N THR A 150 28.52 -3.75 1.91
CA THR A 150 28.92 -5.16 1.89
C THR A 150 30.38 -5.30 1.49
N ASP A 151 31.03 -6.41 1.86
CA ASP A 151 32.40 -6.71 1.47
C ASP A 151 32.58 -6.83 -0.06
N ALA A 152 31.48 -7.13 -0.79
CA ALA A 152 31.47 -7.18 -2.26
C ALA A 152 31.38 -5.78 -2.91
N GLY A 153 31.38 -4.69 -2.11
CA GLY A 153 31.29 -3.31 -2.60
C GLY A 153 29.89 -2.79 -2.85
N GLY A 154 28.85 -3.51 -2.38
CA GLY A 154 27.47 -3.01 -2.37
C GLY A 154 27.37 -1.78 -1.44
N TYR A 155 26.58 -0.78 -1.86
CA TYR A 155 26.41 0.49 -1.17
C TYR A 155 24.96 0.97 -1.24
N ASP A 156 24.40 1.44 -0.10
CA ASP A 156 23.10 2.11 -0.03
C ASP A 156 23.11 3.21 1.05
N PRO A 157 22.83 4.49 0.70
CA PRO A 157 22.94 5.61 1.63
C PRO A 157 21.83 5.57 2.68
N ILE A 158 22.17 5.80 3.95
CA ILE A 158 21.23 5.98 5.04
C ILE A 158 20.92 7.48 5.19
N CYS A 159 19.63 7.84 5.08
CA CYS A 159 19.13 9.16 5.43
C CYS A 159 17.67 8.97 5.89
N GLU A 160 17.50 8.77 7.20
CA GLU A 160 16.19 8.40 7.76
C GLU A 160 15.97 8.98 9.15
N VAL A 161 14.70 9.11 9.51
CA VAL A 161 14.23 9.50 10.83
C VAL A 161 13.47 8.33 11.43
N GLU A 162 13.78 8.00 12.69
CA GLU A 162 13.05 7.04 13.51
C GLU A 162 12.43 7.80 14.70
N ILE A 163 11.17 7.53 14.99
CA ILE A 163 10.43 8.10 16.13
C ILE A 163 9.98 6.95 16.99
N GLU A 164 10.60 6.75 18.15
CA GLU A 164 10.41 5.59 19.01
C GLU A 164 9.74 5.98 20.34
N LEU A 165 8.77 5.20 20.78
CA LEU A 165 8.12 5.37 22.07
C LEU A 165 9.01 4.82 23.21
N LYS A 166 9.46 5.71 24.10
CA LYS A 166 10.21 5.30 25.31
C LYS A 166 9.30 5.11 26.52
N SER A 167 8.26 5.91 26.64
CA SER A 167 7.22 5.72 27.66
C SER A 167 5.95 6.49 27.31
N GLY A 168 4.79 6.03 27.78
CA GLY A 168 3.51 6.70 27.58
C GLY A 168 2.64 6.06 26.51
N GLN A 169 1.99 6.88 25.68
CA GLN A 169 0.98 6.46 24.72
C GLN A 169 1.53 6.43 23.28
N THR A 170 1.22 5.39 22.52
CA THR A 170 1.61 5.26 21.10
C THR A 170 1.13 6.45 20.25
N ASP A 171 0.04 7.10 20.64
CA ASP A 171 -0.51 8.28 19.96
C ASP A 171 0.49 9.45 19.86
N ALA A 172 1.40 9.56 20.86
CA ALA A 172 2.44 10.58 20.90
C ALA A 172 3.38 10.51 19.69
N LEU A 173 3.62 9.32 19.13
CA LEU A 173 4.43 9.15 17.93
C LEU A 173 3.81 9.85 16.72
N PHE A 174 2.49 9.71 16.54
CA PHE A 174 1.77 10.34 15.43
C PHE A 174 1.68 11.86 15.60
N VAL A 175 1.54 12.34 16.83
CA VAL A 175 1.55 13.78 17.12
C VAL A 175 2.89 14.39 16.72
N LEU A 176 4.00 13.81 17.16
CA LEU A 176 5.33 14.29 16.81
C LEU A 176 5.62 14.16 15.31
N ALA A 177 5.27 13.02 14.70
CA ALA A 177 5.47 12.80 13.27
C ALA A 177 4.73 13.83 12.43
N ARG A 178 3.50 14.19 12.80
CA ARG A 178 2.69 15.19 12.12
C ARG A 178 3.31 16.60 12.22
N GLU A 179 3.82 16.97 13.39
CA GLU A 179 4.52 18.23 13.59
C GLU A 179 5.78 18.33 12.72
N LEU A 180 6.58 17.26 12.66
CA LEU A 180 7.76 17.20 11.81
C LEU A 180 7.42 17.24 10.31
N ALA A 181 6.27 16.65 9.91
CA ALA A 181 5.82 16.59 8.53
C ALA A 181 5.18 17.89 8.00
N GLU A 182 4.98 18.93 8.83
CA GLU A 182 4.24 20.15 8.48
C GLU A 182 4.70 20.79 7.15
N ASN A 183 6.00 20.80 6.90
CA ASN A 183 6.58 21.41 5.70
C ASN A 183 7.00 20.36 4.64
N GLY A 184 6.57 19.10 4.78
CA GLY A 184 6.95 18.01 3.89
C GLY A 184 8.38 17.50 4.10
N GLY A 185 8.86 16.73 3.13
CA GLY A 185 10.20 16.14 3.14
C GLY A 185 10.32 14.83 3.93
N LEU A 186 9.21 14.33 4.48
CA LEU A 186 9.12 13.02 5.12
C LEU A 186 8.29 12.05 4.27
N ARG A 187 8.76 10.84 4.12
CA ARG A 187 8.03 9.73 3.51
C ARG A 187 8.05 8.54 4.47
N LEU A 188 6.87 8.07 4.87
CA LEU A 188 6.73 6.92 5.75
C LEU A 188 7.40 5.69 5.12
N GLY A 189 8.26 4.99 5.86
CA GLY A 189 9.10 3.92 5.34
C GLY A 189 8.94 2.61 6.10
N ASN A 190 8.87 1.50 5.37
CA ASN A 190 8.81 0.14 5.95
C ASN A 190 10.12 -0.63 5.78
N LEU A 191 11.10 -0.08 5.05
CA LEU A 191 12.35 -0.76 4.76
C LEU A 191 13.39 -0.44 5.83
N SER A 192 13.72 -1.43 6.66
CA SER A 192 14.74 -1.29 7.71
C SER A 192 16.16 -1.32 7.14
N LYS A 193 17.15 -0.78 7.89
CA LYS A 193 18.58 -0.90 7.57
C LYS A 193 18.99 -2.35 7.33
N ALA A 194 18.47 -3.29 8.14
CA ALA A 194 18.68 -4.71 7.96
C ALA A 194 18.14 -5.23 6.61
N ALA A 195 16.90 -4.91 6.26
CA ALA A 195 16.32 -5.32 4.98
C ALA A 195 17.11 -4.78 3.79
N ARG A 196 17.63 -3.55 3.88
CA ARG A 196 18.48 -2.93 2.85
C ARG A 196 19.83 -3.67 2.72
N GLY A 197 20.45 -4.05 3.85
CA GLY A 197 21.67 -4.84 3.85
C GLY A 197 21.49 -6.24 3.25
N TYR A 198 20.39 -6.93 3.57
CA TYR A 198 20.05 -8.20 2.94
C TYR A 198 19.87 -8.08 1.42
N ARG A 199 19.22 -7.01 0.95
CA ARG A 199 19.09 -6.73 -0.49
C ARG A 199 20.44 -6.55 -1.17
N LEU A 200 21.38 -5.84 -0.54
CA LEU A 200 22.74 -5.67 -1.05
C LEU A 200 23.58 -6.97 -1.02
N SER A 201 23.30 -7.85 -0.05
CA SER A 201 24.04 -9.14 0.11
C SER A 201 23.52 -10.26 -0.78
N THR A 202 22.42 -10.01 -1.50
CA THR A 202 21.80 -10.97 -2.42
C THR A 202 21.77 -10.39 -3.83
N ASP A 203 21.51 -11.22 -4.83
CA ASP A 203 21.24 -10.75 -6.21
C ASP A 203 19.82 -10.19 -6.32
N TYR A 204 19.54 -9.15 -5.50
CA TYR A 204 18.22 -8.52 -5.47
C TYR A 204 17.97 -7.70 -6.72
N GLN A 205 16.99 -8.10 -7.52
CA GLN A 205 16.62 -7.44 -8.77
C GLN A 205 15.44 -6.44 -8.61
N GLY A 206 15.04 -6.15 -7.39
CA GLY A 206 13.86 -5.34 -7.06
C GLY A 206 12.61 -6.20 -6.85
N ASP A 207 11.68 -5.69 -6.07
CA ASP A 207 10.38 -6.33 -5.85
C ASP A 207 9.51 -6.24 -7.10
N ALA A 208 8.78 -7.32 -7.41
CA ALA A 208 7.84 -7.32 -8.53
C ALA A 208 6.52 -6.65 -8.14
N VAL A 209 5.91 -5.92 -9.09
CA VAL A 209 4.54 -5.44 -8.92
C VAL A 209 3.59 -6.64 -8.77
N LYS A 210 2.67 -6.57 -7.83
CA LYS A 210 1.68 -7.60 -7.51
C LYS A 210 0.29 -7.03 -7.63
N ALA A 211 -0.62 -7.73 -8.26
CA ALA A 211 -2.03 -7.36 -8.23
C ALA A 211 -2.59 -7.42 -6.79
N LEU A 212 -3.55 -6.55 -6.49
CA LEU A 212 -4.23 -6.54 -5.21
C LEU A 212 -4.85 -7.91 -4.92
N SER A 213 -4.32 -8.58 -3.90
CA SER A 213 -4.76 -9.93 -3.52
C SER A 213 -6.04 -9.90 -2.69
N VAL A 214 -6.68 -11.06 -2.58
CA VAL A 214 -7.82 -11.27 -1.68
C VAL A 214 -7.41 -10.97 -0.25
N VAL A 215 -8.23 -10.20 0.46
CA VAL A 215 -8.00 -9.88 1.88
C VAL A 215 -8.13 -11.16 2.72
N PRO A 216 -7.13 -11.54 3.53
CA PRO A 216 -7.15 -12.78 4.31
C PRO A 216 -8.01 -12.63 5.59
N VAL A 217 -9.33 -12.60 5.41
CA VAL A 217 -10.32 -12.53 6.50
C VAL A 217 -10.72 -13.95 6.92
N SER A 218 -10.57 -14.25 8.21
CA SER A 218 -11.02 -15.52 8.80
C SER A 218 -12.45 -15.41 9.34
N SER A 219 -13.23 -16.49 9.25
CA SER A 219 -14.57 -16.58 9.84
C SER A 219 -14.59 -16.46 11.39
N GLN A 220 -13.43 -16.56 12.02
CA GLN A 220 -13.28 -16.39 13.47
C GLN A 220 -13.21 -14.91 13.90
N LEU A 221 -13.02 -14.00 12.93
CA LEU A 221 -12.94 -12.57 13.23
C LEU A 221 -14.33 -11.98 13.48
N SER A 222 -14.38 -10.99 14.39
CA SER A 222 -15.53 -10.10 14.48
C SER A 222 -15.61 -9.20 13.24
N THR A 223 -16.77 -8.61 13.02
CA THR A 223 -17.00 -7.64 11.92
C THR A 223 -16.03 -6.47 12.02
N GLU A 224 -15.72 -5.95 13.23
CA GLU A 224 -14.73 -4.89 13.44
C GLU A 224 -13.30 -5.35 13.12
N GLN A 225 -12.91 -6.55 13.59
CA GLN A 225 -11.59 -7.09 13.29
C GLN A 225 -11.37 -7.31 11.80
N ALA A 226 -12.41 -7.78 11.09
CA ALA A 226 -12.37 -7.92 9.64
C ALA A 226 -12.23 -6.56 8.94
N PHE A 227 -12.96 -5.53 9.38
CA PHE A 227 -12.80 -4.17 8.87
C PHE A 227 -11.36 -3.68 8.98
N VAL A 228 -10.76 -3.83 10.15
CA VAL A 228 -9.36 -3.46 10.37
C VAL A 228 -8.43 -4.24 9.45
N LYS A 229 -8.68 -5.56 9.31
CA LYS A 229 -7.85 -6.41 8.44
C LYS A 229 -7.88 -5.97 6.97
N VAL A 230 -9.05 -5.52 6.48
CA VAL A 230 -9.18 -4.95 5.12
C VAL A 230 -8.34 -3.69 4.97
N LEU A 231 -8.40 -2.78 5.94
CA LEU A 231 -7.64 -1.52 5.89
C LEU A 231 -6.12 -1.75 6.01
N GLU A 232 -5.69 -2.64 6.91
CA GLU A 232 -4.28 -3.03 7.06
C GLU A 232 -3.74 -3.64 5.77
N HIS A 233 -4.49 -4.55 5.14
CA HIS A 233 -4.12 -5.20 3.89
C HIS A 233 -3.96 -4.20 2.74
N ALA A 234 -4.89 -3.26 2.62
CA ALA A 234 -4.81 -2.22 1.61
C ALA A 234 -3.62 -1.27 1.83
N LEU A 235 -3.34 -0.88 3.08
CA LEU A 235 -2.18 -0.05 3.41
C LEU A 235 -0.85 -0.76 3.15
N GLU A 236 -0.75 -2.04 3.49
CA GLU A 236 0.42 -2.86 3.19
C GLU A 236 0.69 -2.91 1.69
N HIS A 237 -0.38 -3.13 0.89
CA HIS A 237 -0.31 -3.12 -0.56
C HIS A 237 0.12 -1.75 -1.11
N TRP A 238 -0.41 -0.65 -0.55
CA TRP A 238 -0.02 0.72 -0.91
C TRP A 238 1.47 0.96 -0.64
N HIS A 239 1.94 0.74 0.58
CA HIS A 239 3.34 0.96 0.94
C HIS A 239 4.32 0.11 0.14
N TYR A 240 3.93 -1.13 -0.16
CA TYR A 240 4.73 -2.03 -0.99
C TYR A 240 4.96 -1.44 -2.39
N HIS A 241 3.90 -0.95 -3.04
CA HIS A 241 3.99 -0.39 -4.39
C HIS A 241 4.57 1.01 -4.42
N GLU A 242 4.37 1.81 -3.38
CA GLU A 242 5.07 3.10 -3.23
C GLU A 242 6.59 2.87 -3.22
N GLN A 243 7.07 1.88 -2.47
CA GLN A 243 8.50 1.56 -2.43
C GLN A 243 9.03 1.09 -3.79
N ILE A 244 8.27 0.25 -4.53
CA ILE A 244 8.64 -0.16 -5.89
C ILE A 244 8.79 1.06 -6.79
N TYR A 245 7.81 1.99 -6.79
CA TYR A 245 7.86 3.18 -7.64
C TYR A 245 9.04 4.10 -7.30
N VAL A 246 9.36 4.24 -6.02
CA VAL A 246 10.52 5.02 -5.58
C VAL A 246 11.84 4.41 -6.07
N GLU A 247 11.97 3.10 -6.06
CA GLU A 247 13.15 2.39 -6.57
C GLU A 247 13.20 2.39 -8.09
N ARG A 248 12.08 2.07 -8.72
CA ARG A 248 11.92 1.97 -10.17
C ARG A 248 10.60 2.60 -10.60
N PRO A 249 10.58 3.52 -11.58
CA PRO A 249 9.37 4.24 -11.97
C PRO A 249 8.41 3.35 -12.80
N GLU A 250 7.98 2.23 -12.22
CA GLU A 250 7.01 1.34 -12.84
C GLU A 250 5.60 1.90 -12.67
N GLN A 251 4.97 2.32 -13.75
CA GLN A 251 3.63 2.92 -13.72
C GLN A 251 2.57 1.97 -13.13
N GLU A 252 2.73 0.67 -13.35
CA GLU A 252 1.85 -0.34 -12.77
C GLU A 252 1.82 -0.29 -11.24
N ALA A 253 2.93 0.13 -10.60
CA ALA A 253 2.96 0.34 -9.15
C ALA A 253 2.03 1.49 -8.70
N ILE A 254 1.94 2.57 -9.48
CA ILE A 254 0.97 3.66 -9.21
C ILE A 254 -0.47 3.17 -9.37
N PHE A 255 -0.73 2.36 -10.39
CA PHE A 255 -2.05 1.75 -10.57
C PHE A 255 -2.45 0.88 -9.37
N GLU A 256 -1.53 0.10 -8.83
CA GLU A 256 -1.77 -0.72 -7.64
C GLU A 256 -1.96 0.12 -6.36
N ILE A 257 -1.32 1.30 -6.25
CA ILE A 257 -1.64 2.27 -5.19
C ILE A 257 -3.09 2.76 -5.35
N CYS A 258 -3.54 3.08 -6.57
CA CYS A 258 -4.94 3.45 -6.81
C CYS A 258 -5.91 2.34 -6.43
N ASN A 259 -5.58 1.07 -6.69
CA ASN A 259 -6.37 -0.09 -6.28
C ASN A 259 -6.48 -0.18 -4.76
N ALA A 260 -5.38 0.03 -4.03
CA ALA A 260 -5.38 0.07 -2.56
C ALA A 260 -6.25 1.19 -2.00
N VAL A 261 -6.12 2.41 -2.54
CA VAL A 261 -6.95 3.57 -2.16
C VAL A 261 -8.43 3.28 -2.41
N SER A 262 -8.76 2.69 -3.56
CA SER A 262 -10.12 2.31 -3.92
C SER A 262 -10.69 1.24 -2.97
N LEU A 263 -9.86 0.26 -2.54
CA LEU A 263 -10.27 -0.75 -1.56
C LEU A 263 -10.55 -0.12 -0.19
N ILE A 264 -9.71 0.81 0.28
CA ILE A 264 -9.95 1.54 1.54
C ILE A 264 -11.26 2.32 1.46
N ARG A 265 -11.49 3.07 0.39
CA ARG A 265 -12.72 3.86 0.20
C ARG A 265 -13.95 2.97 0.13
N GLN A 266 -13.82 1.80 -0.51
CA GLN A 266 -14.92 0.83 -0.57
C GLN A 266 -15.18 0.20 0.80
N ALA A 267 -14.16 -0.16 1.56
CA ALA A 267 -14.30 -0.65 2.93
C ALA A 267 -15.05 0.37 3.82
N LEU A 268 -14.63 1.63 3.78
CA LEU A 268 -15.33 2.72 4.49
C LEU A 268 -16.81 2.83 4.06
N THR A 269 -17.14 2.57 2.81
CA THR A 269 -18.50 2.62 2.27
C THR A 269 -19.32 1.41 2.70
N LEU A 270 -18.75 0.20 2.57
CA LEU A 270 -19.37 -1.08 2.92
C LEU A 270 -19.78 -1.11 4.41
N TYR A 271 -18.91 -0.62 5.29
CA TYR A 271 -19.17 -0.54 6.73
C TYR A 271 -19.94 0.73 7.16
N GLY A 272 -20.37 1.56 6.20
CA GLY A 272 -21.05 2.84 6.47
C GLY A 272 -22.38 2.74 7.21
N GLY A 273 -23.04 1.57 7.21
CA GLY A 273 -24.22 1.27 8.01
C GLY A 273 -23.92 0.97 9.49
N LEU A 274 -22.65 0.69 9.84
CA LEU A 274 -22.20 0.41 11.20
C LEU A 274 -21.28 1.53 11.74
N ILE A 275 -20.42 2.07 10.88
CA ILE A 275 -19.50 3.15 11.21
C ILE A 275 -20.01 4.43 10.57
N PRO A 276 -20.50 5.42 11.37
CA PRO A 276 -21.06 6.63 10.83
C PRO A 276 -20.09 7.39 9.93
N ARG A 277 -20.57 7.90 8.78
CA ARG A 277 -19.75 8.60 7.79
C ARG A 277 -18.90 9.74 8.38
N ARG A 278 -19.43 10.42 9.42
CA ARG A 278 -18.71 11.50 10.14
C ARG A 278 -17.42 11.03 10.81
N ALA A 279 -17.32 9.73 11.17
CA ALA A 279 -16.13 9.16 11.80
C ALA A 279 -14.92 9.07 10.84
N SER A 280 -15.15 9.14 9.53
CA SER A 280 -14.10 9.04 8.49
C SER A 280 -14.18 10.18 7.46
N ALA A 281 -14.87 11.29 7.78
CA ALA A 281 -15.15 12.35 6.80
C ALA A 281 -13.87 12.97 6.21
N LEU A 282 -12.91 13.31 7.06
CA LEU A 282 -11.63 13.87 6.63
C LEU A 282 -10.82 12.87 5.83
N LEU A 283 -10.72 11.62 6.28
CA LEU A 283 -10.01 10.57 5.56
C LEU A 283 -10.59 10.34 4.15
N ARG A 284 -11.93 10.34 4.03
CA ARG A 284 -12.59 10.22 2.71
C ARG A 284 -12.25 11.37 1.78
N GLN A 285 -12.15 12.59 2.31
CA GLN A 285 -11.78 13.78 1.54
C GLN A 285 -10.33 13.68 1.06
N GLU A 286 -9.40 13.29 1.93
CA GLU A 286 -8.00 13.18 1.58
C GLU A 286 -7.73 11.99 0.64
N LEU A 287 -8.41 10.86 0.80
CA LEU A 287 -8.34 9.75 -0.15
C LEU A 287 -8.89 10.14 -1.53
N GLN A 288 -9.95 10.95 -1.58
CA GLN A 288 -10.49 11.47 -2.84
C GLN A 288 -9.53 12.45 -3.52
N TRP A 289 -8.87 13.30 -2.73
CA TRP A 289 -7.81 14.16 -3.24
C TRP A 289 -6.70 13.33 -3.89
N LEU A 290 -6.19 12.30 -3.19
CA LEU A 290 -5.11 11.47 -3.72
C LEU A 290 -5.51 10.71 -5.00
N GLU A 291 -6.76 10.22 -5.07
CA GLU A 291 -7.26 9.62 -6.33
C GLU A 291 -7.22 10.64 -7.49
N GLY A 292 -7.51 11.91 -7.21
CA GLY A 292 -7.39 12.98 -8.21
C GLY A 292 -5.95 13.19 -8.66
N GLU A 293 -5.00 13.28 -7.72
CA GLU A 293 -3.56 13.45 -8.03
C GLU A 293 -2.98 12.29 -8.83
N LEU A 294 -3.45 11.06 -8.60
CA LEU A 294 -2.96 9.87 -9.29
C LEU A 294 -3.81 9.46 -10.51
N SER A 295 -4.88 10.20 -10.85
CA SER A 295 -5.82 9.81 -11.90
C SER A 295 -5.21 9.74 -13.30
N TRP A 296 -4.12 10.44 -13.54
CA TRP A 296 -3.36 10.40 -14.78
C TRP A 296 -2.88 9.00 -15.18
N ILE A 297 -2.73 8.08 -14.22
CA ILE A 297 -2.28 6.70 -14.49
C ILE A 297 -3.24 5.95 -15.41
N PHE A 298 -4.54 6.21 -15.30
CA PHE A 298 -5.54 5.58 -16.16
C PHE A 298 -5.40 6.04 -17.61
N GLU A 299 -5.09 7.32 -17.84
CA GLU A 299 -4.80 7.86 -19.17
C GLU A 299 -3.48 7.31 -19.71
N SER A 300 -2.43 7.25 -18.89
CA SER A 300 -1.15 6.65 -19.25
C SER A 300 -1.31 5.23 -19.77
N ARG A 301 -1.97 4.37 -18.99
CA ARG A 301 -2.24 2.97 -19.35
C ARG A 301 -3.10 2.86 -20.62
N ALA A 302 -4.08 3.76 -20.78
CA ALA A 302 -4.89 3.80 -21.98
C ALA A 302 -4.05 4.10 -23.23
N ILE A 303 -3.18 5.10 -23.16
CA ILE A 303 -2.31 5.48 -24.26
C ILE A 303 -1.32 4.35 -24.60
N GLU A 304 -0.70 3.75 -23.59
CA GLU A 304 0.23 2.62 -23.78
C GLU A 304 -0.45 1.44 -24.49
N ARG A 305 -1.63 1.02 -24.01
CA ARG A 305 -2.42 -0.07 -24.63
C ARG A 305 -2.81 0.24 -26.07
N LEU A 306 -3.17 1.49 -26.38
CA LEU A 306 -3.49 1.92 -27.75
C LEU A 306 -2.24 1.94 -28.63
N CYS A 307 -1.09 2.40 -28.11
CA CYS A 307 0.17 2.45 -28.87
C CYS A 307 0.75 1.04 -29.12
N GLU A 308 0.56 0.09 -28.21
CA GLU A 308 0.91 -1.33 -28.44
C GLU A 308 0.06 -1.96 -29.58
N ASP A 309 -1.11 -1.41 -29.85
CA ASP A 309 -2.08 -1.83 -30.89
C ASP A 309 -2.47 -3.33 -30.82
N LYS A 310 -2.33 -3.96 -29.65
CA LYS A 310 -2.74 -5.35 -29.45
C LYS A 310 -4.26 -5.48 -29.46
N GLY A 311 -4.80 -5.99 -30.59
CA GLY A 311 -6.23 -6.21 -30.75
C GLY A 311 -7.05 -4.99 -31.20
N TYR A 312 -6.49 -3.79 -31.23
CA TYR A 312 -7.21 -2.58 -31.69
C TYR A 312 -7.14 -2.39 -33.20
N PHE A 313 -6.08 -2.85 -33.85
CA PHE A 313 -5.87 -2.73 -35.29
C PHE A 313 -5.85 -1.27 -35.79
N LEU A 314 -5.29 -0.36 -35.01
CA LEU A 314 -5.13 1.05 -35.38
C LEU A 314 -4.32 1.23 -36.66
N ARG A 315 -3.41 0.30 -36.96
CA ARG A 315 -2.64 0.24 -38.21
C ARG A 315 -3.49 0.19 -39.49
N LYS A 316 -4.81 -0.08 -39.34
CA LYS A 316 -5.74 -0.06 -40.51
C LYS A 316 -6.31 1.33 -40.81
N LEU A 317 -6.04 2.32 -39.96
CA LEU A 317 -6.45 3.69 -40.15
C LEU A 317 -5.40 4.43 -40.99
N ASN A 318 -5.83 5.24 -41.97
CA ASN A 318 -4.95 6.08 -42.76
C ASN A 318 -4.21 7.09 -41.86
N THR A 319 -4.90 7.59 -40.85
CA THR A 319 -4.43 8.57 -39.86
C THR A 319 -3.59 7.97 -38.70
N GLN A 320 -3.23 6.68 -38.74
CA GLN A 320 -2.52 6.01 -37.65
C GLN A 320 -1.30 6.79 -37.14
N LYS A 321 -0.50 7.35 -38.07
CA LYS A 321 0.72 8.12 -37.70
C LYS A 321 0.39 9.41 -36.93
N GLN A 322 -0.67 10.12 -37.40
CA GLN A 322 -1.12 11.37 -36.76
C GLN A 322 -1.71 11.07 -35.36
N LEU A 323 -2.58 10.06 -35.28
CA LEU A 323 -3.15 9.60 -34.02
C LEU A 323 -2.05 9.23 -33.02
N ARG A 324 -1.09 8.41 -33.45
CA ARG A 324 0.02 7.99 -32.61
C ARG A 324 0.85 9.17 -32.10
N LYS A 325 1.19 10.12 -32.99
CA LYS A 325 1.92 11.33 -32.58
C LYS A 325 1.15 12.16 -31.55
N LYS A 326 -0.18 12.25 -31.64
CA LYS A 326 -1.01 12.96 -30.65
C LYS A 326 -1.10 12.20 -29.33
N LEU A 327 -1.20 10.87 -29.37
CA LEU A 327 -1.16 10.04 -28.16
C LEU A 327 0.19 10.15 -27.46
N GLU A 328 1.30 10.11 -28.20
CA GLU A 328 2.65 10.29 -27.66
C GLU A 328 2.82 11.68 -27.03
N ALA A 329 2.35 12.76 -27.68
CA ALA A 329 2.39 14.10 -27.10
C ALA A 329 1.54 14.25 -25.81
N ARG A 330 0.40 13.56 -25.73
CA ARG A 330 -0.40 13.51 -24.47
C ARG A 330 0.32 12.73 -23.39
N TYR A 331 0.97 11.63 -23.74
CA TYR A 331 1.77 10.85 -22.81
C TYR A 331 2.94 11.65 -22.23
N GLU A 332 3.64 12.42 -23.07
CA GLU A 332 4.74 13.31 -22.66
C GLU A 332 4.28 14.47 -21.76
N ALA A 333 2.98 14.80 -21.77
CA ALA A 333 2.39 15.82 -20.91
C ALA A 333 1.90 15.29 -19.55
N LEU A 334 1.99 13.99 -19.30
CA LEU A 334 1.66 13.38 -18.02
C LEU A 334 2.74 13.69 -16.96
N PRO A 335 2.40 13.60 -15.66
CA PRO A 335 3.35 13.87 -14.61
C PRO A 335 4.64 13.05 -14.72
N GLU A 336 5.78 13.72 -14.58
CA GLU A 336 7.08 13.08 -14.54
C GLU A 336 7.34 12.39 -13.18
N ARG A 337 8.32 11.49 -13.18
CA ARG A 337 8.73 10.79 -11.95
C ARG A 337 9.05 11.76 -10.79
N SER A 338 9.72 12.87 -11.07
CA SER A 338 10.09 13.88 -10.08
C SER A 338 8.85 14.45 -9.36
N GLU A 339 7.79 14.76 -10.10
CA GLU A 339 6.54 15.30 -9.56
C GLU A 339 5.81 14.28 -8.67
N VAL A 340 5.81 13.00 -9.06
CA VAL A 340 5.23 11.93 -8.23
C VAL A 340 6.06 11.72 -6.94
N LEU A 341 7.39 11.78 -7.01
CA LEU A 341 8.24 11.69 -5.82
C LEU A 341 8.06 12.90 -4.90
N GLU A 342 7.87 14.10 -5.45
CA GLU A 342 7.51 15.30 -4.68
C GLU A 342 6.15 15.15 -3.99
N LEU A 343 5.16 14.58 -4.69
CA LEU A 343 3.86 14.25 -4.09
C LEU A 343 4.04 13.31 -2.88
N PHE A 344 4.82 12.23 -3.00
CA PHE A 344 5.06 11.27 -1.92
C PHE A 344 5.80 11.88 -0.72
N GLN A 345 6.57 12.94 -0.92
CA GLN A 345 7.27 13.69 0.13
C GLN A 345 6.48 14.92 0.62
N SER A 346 5.31 15.21 0.04
CA SER A 346 4.50 16.34 0.45
C SER A 346 3.92 16.17 1.85
N ALA A 347 3.75 17.29 2.55
CA ALA A 347 3.12 17.31 3.88
C ALA A 347 1.72 16.66 3.87
N ARG A 348 0.93 16.93 2.82
CA ARG A 348 -0.43 16.42 2.71
C ARG A 348 -0.47 14.90 2.56
N TYR A 349 0.39 14.35 1.71
CA TYR A 349 0.49 12.90 1.49
C TYR A 349 0.96 12.18 2.76
N CYS A 350 2.03 12.67 3.39
CA CYS A 350 2.54 12.11 4.64
C CYS A 350 1.47 12.14 5.75
N ASN A 351 0.78 13.29 5.91
CA ASN A 351 -0.28 13.43 6.91
C ASN A 351 -1.48 12.51 6.63
N LEU A 352 -1.86 12.28 5.37
CA LEU A 352 -2.91 11.31 5.02
C LEU A 352 -2.56 9.91 5.53
N LEU A 353 -1.34 9.45 5.27
CA LEU A 353 -0.87 8.13 5.73
C LEU A 353 -0.82 8.06 7.26
N LEU A 354 -0.30 9.09 7.93
CA LEU A 354 -0.25 9.18 9.39
C LEU A 354 -1.65 9.18 10.01
N ASP A 355 -2.56 9.99 9.48
CA ASP A 355 -3.94 10.09 9.98
C ASP A 355 -4.71 8.77 9.78
N LEU A 356 -4.53 8.11 8.63
CA LEU A 356 -5.14 6.81 8.35
C LEU A 356 -4.58 5.72 9.27
N SER A 357 -3.26 5.66 9.44
CA SER A 357 -2.57 4.72 10.33
C SER A 357 -3.02 4.90 11.77
N ARG A 358 -3.01 6.14 12.27
CA ARG A 358 -3.47 6.50 13.61
C ARG A 358 -4.94 6.10 13.81
N TRP A 359 -5.81 6.42 12.86
CA TRP A 359 -7.23 6.14 12.92
C TRP A 359 -7.53 4.63 13.00
N ILE A 360 -6.77 3.81 12.27
CA ILE A 360 -6.88 2.34 12.33
C ILE A 360 -6.40 1.82 13.68
N LEU A 361 -5.23 2.24 14.13
CA LEU A 361 -4.60 1.75 15.37
C LEU A 361 -5.38 2.14 16.63
N THR A 362 -5.87 3.38 16.69
CA THR A 362 -6.63 3.90 17.82
C THR A 362 -8.11 3.58 17.75
N ARG A 363 -8.58 2.88 16.70
CA ARG A 363 -10.02 2.66 16.47
C ARG A 363 -10.79 3.97 16.45
N GLY A 364 -10.32 4.95 15.69
CA GLY A 364 -10.83 6.33 15.67
C GLY A 364 -12.33 6.50 15.37
N TRP A 365 -13.03 5.41 14.99
CA TRP A 365 -14.48 5.36 14.83
C TRP A 365 -15.24 5.09 16.14
N GLN A 366 -14.60 4.49 17.15
CA GLN A 366 -15.25 4.07 18.39
C GLN A 366 -16.04 5.18 19.12
N PRO A 367 -15.54 6.43 19.20
CA PRO A 367 -16.27 7.54 19.84
C PRO A 367 -17.59 7.91 19.13
N PHE A 368 -17.76 7.51 17.88
CA PHE A 368 -18.91 7.85 17.04
C PHE A 368 -19.99 6.78 17.01
N LEU A 369 -19.73 5.61 17.60
CA LEU A 369 -20.64 4.46 17.57
C LEU A 369 -21.74 4.57 18.61
N ASP A 370 -22.95 4.16 18.25
CA ASP A 370 -24.02 3.82 19.19
C ASP A 370 -23.90 2.34 19.66
N ASP A 371 -24.70 1.98 20.66
CA ASP A 371 -24.63 0.62 21.25
C ASP A 371 -24.99 -0.44 20.22
N LYS A 372 -25.99 -0.22 19.37
CA LYS A 372 -26.40 -1.15 18.32
C LYS A 372 -25.29 -1.40 17.31
N SER A 373 -24.55 -0.35 16.92
CA SER A 373 -23.39 -0.49 16.02
C SER A 373 -22.25 -1.26 16.69
N ARG A 374 -22.02 -1.04 18.00
CA ARG A 374 -21.01 -1.78 18.77
C ARG A 374 -21.34 -3.28 18.84
N GLU A 375 -22.61 -3.62 19.12
CA GLU A 375 -23.07 -5.01 19.12
C GLU A 375 -22.84 -5.67 17.76
N LYS A 376 -23.27 -5.03 16.69
CA LYS A 376 -23.10 -5.55 15.32
C LYS A 376 -21.64 -5.69 14.89
N LEU A 377 -20.76 -4.76 15.30
CA LEU A 377 -19.34 -4.83 15.02
C LEU A 377 -18.64 -5.96 15.81
N ALA A 378 -19.22 -6.38 16.94
CA ALA A 378 -18.76 -7.53 17.71
C ALA A 378 -19.22 -8.88 17.15
N GLU A 379 -20.27 -8.91 16.31
CA GLU A 379 -20.77 -10.14 15.67
C GLU A 379 -19.71 -10.78 14.75
N PRO A 380 -19.77 -12.10 14.53
CA PRO A 380 -18.94 -12.77 13.53
C PRO A 380 -19.12 -12.18 12.15
N ILE A 381 -18.02 -12.03 11.42
CA ILE A 381 -17.99 -11.38 10.08
C ILE A 381 -18.91 -12.04 9.05
N ARG A 382 -19.15 -13.35 9.13
CA ARG A 382 -19.90 -14.11 8.11
C ARG A 382 -21.31 -13.55 7.86
N ALA A 383 -22.05 -13.23 8.93
CA ALA A 383 -23.40 -12.68 8.83
C ALA A 383 -23.40 -11.27 8.18
N PHE A 384 -22.42 -10.43 8.52
CA PHE A 384 -22.26 -9.14 7.88
C PHE A 384 -21.90 -9.29 6.39
N ALA A 385 -20.97 -10.19 6.07
CA ALA A 385 -20.50 -10.43 4.70
C ALA A 385 -21.68 -10.86 3.79
N ASN A 386 -22.47 -11.82 4.21
CA ASN A 386 -23.61 -12.32 3.46
C ASN A 386 -24.65 -11.22 3.20
N ARG A 387 -25.03 -10.46 4.24
CA ARG A 387 -25.98 -9.32 4.10
C ARG A 387 -25.44 -8.26 3.12
N SER A 388 -24.16 -7.93 3.23
CA SER A 388 -23.55 -6.90 2.40
C SER A 388 -23.43 -7.33 0.94
N LEU A 389 -23.08 -8.59 0.68
CA LEU A 389 -23.03 -9.15 -0.67
C LEU A 389 -24.43 -9.24 -1.28
N ALA A 390 -25.45 -9.69 -0.52
CA ALA A 390 -26.82 -9.73 -0.98
C ALA A 390 -27.35 -8.34 -1.35
N GLN A 391 -27.14 -7.34 -0.49
CA GLN A 391 -27.53 -5.96 -0.79
C GLN A 391 -26.82 -5.43 -2.04
N SER A 392 -25.52 -5.62 -2.15
CA SER A 392 -24.74 -5.17 -3.30
C SER A 392 -25.18 -5.87 -4.59
N TRP A 393 -25.58 -7.13 -4.50
CA TRP A 393 -26.14 -7.90 -5.60
C TRP A 393 -27.50 -7.38 -6.04
N GLU A 394 -28.40 -7.10 -5.10
CA GLU A 394 -29.69 -6.48 -5.39
C GLU A 394 -29.55 -5.14 -6.12
N GLU A 395 -28.58 -4.33 -5.73
CA GLU A 395 -28.24 -3.08 -6.42
C GLU A 395 -27.80 -3.32 -7.87
N LEU A 396 -27.04 -4.37 -8.17
CA LEU A 396 -26.67 -4.74 -9.54
C LEU A 396 -27.89 -5.26 -10.31
N LEU A 397 -28.68 -6.15 -9.72
CA LEU A 397 -29.87 -6.71 -10.34
C LEU A 397 -30.88 -5.62 -10.72
N SER A 398 -31.05 -4.60 -9.88
CA SER A 398 -31.99 -3.49 -10.12
C SER A 398 -31.75 -2.77 -11.45
N VAL A 399 -30.51 -2.84 -11.98
CA VAL A 399 -30.11 -2.21 -13.24
C VAL A 399 -29.92 -3.23 -14.35
N PHE A 400 -29.13 -4.26 -14.09
CA PHE A 400 -28.70 -5.20 -15.13
C PHE A 400 -29.76 -6.24 -15.50
N ALA A 401 -30.67 -6.58 -14.58
CA ALA A 401 -31.75 -7.52 -14.89
C ALA A 401 -32.94 -6.89 -15.64
N VAL A 402 -33.16 -5.57 -15.47
CA VAL A 402 -34.34 -4.86 -16.00
C VAL A 402 -34.12 -4.29 -17.40
N ASN A 403 -32.89 -3.84 -17.69
CA ASN A 403 -32.55 -3.20 -18.97
C ASN A 403 -31.96 -4.20 -19.96
N ASN A 404 -32.74 -4.68 -20.91
CA ASN A 404 -32.23 -5.59 -21.93
C ASN A 404 -31.39 -4.92 -23.02
N ASP A 405 -31.64 -3.65 -23.33
CA ASP A 405 -30.96 -2.89 -24.39
C ASP A 405 -30.19 -1.72 -23.80
N MET A 406 -29.05 -2.02 -23.15
CA MET A 406 -28.14 -0.99 -22.67
C MET A 406 -27.21 -0.56 -23.81
N ASP A 407 -27.22 0.72 -24.11
CA ASP A 407 -26.23 1.35 -24.98
C ASP A 407 -24.92 1.63 -24.24
N ARG A 408 -23.95 2.21 -24.94
CA ARG A 408 -22.65 2.61 -24.37
C ARG A 408 -22.80 3.46 -23.12
N PHE A 409 -23.66 4.47 -23.14
CA PHE A 409 -23.82 5.40 -22.01
C PHE A 409 -24.48 4.70 -20.83
N GLY A 410 -25.49 3.88 -21.07
CA GLY A 410 -26.12 3.06 -20.04
C GLY A 410 -25.14 2.14 -19.32
N TYR A 411 -24.20 1.52 -20.06
CA TYR A 411 -23.15 0.70 -19.45
C TYR A 411 -22.14 1.55 -18.68
N LEU A 412 -21.63 2.66 -19.24
CA LEU A 412 -20.65 3.53 -18.59
C LEU A 412 -21.17 4.12 -17.27
N ASP A 413 -22.45 4.46 -17.19
CA ASP A 413 -23.08 4.92 -15.94
C ASP A 413 -23.03 3.88 -14.83
N GLN A 414 -22.88 2.59 -15.17
CA GLN A 414 -22.82 1.51 -14.20
C GLN A 414 -21.37 1.13 -13.79
N LEU A 415 -20.36 1.66 -14.44
CA LEU A 415 -18.95 1.38 -14.11
C LEU A 415 -18.64 1.57 -12.61
N PRO A 416 -19.02 2.68 -11.96
CA PRO A 416 -18.76 2.87 -10.53
C PRO A 416 -19.49 1.85 -9.64
N ARG A 417 -20.71 1.42 -10.03
CA ARG A 417 -21.50 0.45 -9.27
C ARG A 417 -20.90 -0.95 -9.37
N LEU A 418 -20.52 -1.37 -10.58
CA LEU A 418 -19.88 -2.65 -10.81
C LEU A 418 -18.54 -2.75 -10.07
N THR A 419 -17.71 -1.71 -10.18
CA THR A 419 -16.42 -1.64 -9.46
C THR A 419 -16.61 -1.75 -7.95
N LYS A 420 -17.57 -1.03 -7.37
CA LYS A 420 -17.90 -1.12 -5.94
C LYS A 420 -18.36 -2.53 -5.53
N ASN A 421 -19.20 -3.18 -6.33
CA ASN A 421 -19.65 -4.53 -6.05
C ASN A 421 -18.48 -5.51 -6.02
N LEU A 422 -17.61 -5.48 -7.01
CA LEU A 422 -16.42 -6.32 -7.10
C LEU A 422 -15.46 -6.09 -5.95
N LEU A 423 -15.23 -4.83 -5.56
CA LEU A 423 -14.39 -4.47 -4.41
C LEU A 423 -15.04 -4.91 -3.07
N SER A 424 -16.36 -4.81 -2.94
CA SER A 424 -17.06 -5.36 -1.75
C SER A 424 -16.84 -6.86 -1.63
N GLY A 425 -16.90 -7.57 -2.75
CA GLY A 425 -16.55 -9.00 -2.81
C GLY A 425 -15.10 -9.27 -2.36
N CYS A 426 -14.13 -8.44 -2.77
CA CYS A 426 -12.73 -8.57 -2.37
C CYS A 426 -12.52 -8.46 -0.86
N CYS A 427 -13.29 -7.60 -0.17
CA CYS A 427 -13.18 -7.40 1.27
C CYS A 427 -13.48 -8.66 2.10
N VAL A 428 -14.26 -9.59 1.57
CA VAL A 428 -14.76 -10.77 2.30
C VAL A 428 -14.56 -12.09 1.55
N ALA A 429 -13.84 -12.05 0.44
CA ALA A 429 -13.69 -13.16 -0.51
C ALA A 429 -13.15 -14.45 0.15
N SER A 430 -12.22 -14.35 1.09
CA SER A 430 -11.59 -15.50 1.77
C SER A 430 -12.54 -16.28 2.69
N LEU A 431 -13.76 -15.79 2.91
CA LEU A 431 -14.78 -16.49 3.68
C LEU A 431 -15.52 -17.58 2.88
N TYR A 432 -15.36 -17.59 1.56
CA TYR A 432 -16.14 -18.41 0.64
C TYR A 432 -15.25 -19.34 -0.18
N ASP A 433 -15.86 -20.39 -0.71
CA ASP A 433 -15.17 -21.29 -1.61
C ASP A 433 -14.61 -20.56 -2.83
N VAL A 434 -13.40 -20.89 -3.21
CA VAL A 434 -12.65 -20.18 -4.27
C VAL A 434 -13.29 -20.45 -5.64
N GLU A 435 -13.66 -21.71 -5.93
CA GLU A 435 -14.19 -22.11 -7.24
C GLU A 435 -15.58 -21.53 -7.48
N GLU A 436 -16.47 -21.59 -6.48
CA GLU A 436 -17.82 -21.02 -6.55
C GLU A 436 -17.75 -19.50 -6.74
N ARG A 437 -16.89 -18.84 -5.98
CA ARG A 437 -16.71 -17.39 -6.04
C ARG A 437 -16.13 -16.94 -7.38
N GLU A 438 -15.08 -17.59 -7.88
CA GLU A 438 -14.46 -17.23 -9.17
C GLU A 438 -15.43 -17.49 -10.33
N THR A 439 -16.17 -18.60 -10.31
CA THR A 439 -17.21 -18.90 -11.28
C THR A 439 -18.28 -17.80 -11.35
N PHE A 440 -18.75 -17.33 -10.19
CA PHE A 440 -19.72 -16.24 -10.10
C PHE A 440 -19.16 -14.90 -10.58
N ARG A 441 -17.91 -14.60 -10.23
CA ARG A 441 -17.29 -13.29 -10.49
C ARG A 441 -16.81 -13.11 -11.92
N LEU A 442 -16.38 -14.17 -12.58
CA LEU A 442 -15.74 -14.10 -13.90
C LEU A 442 -16.55 -13.31 -14.93
N PRO A 443 -17.86 -13.52 -15.14
CA PRO A 443 -18.64 -12.73 -16.11
C PRO A 443 -18.71 -11.24 -15.76
N TRP A 444 -18.67 -10.89 -14.47
CA TRP A 444 -18.69 -9.50 -14.01
C TRP A 444 -17.33 -8.81 -14.19
N LEU A 445 -16.24 -9.57 -14.07
CA LEU A 445 -14.88 -9.08 -14.40
C LEU A 445 -14.74 -8.88 -15.91
N ASP A 446 -15.30 -9.78 -16.74
CA ASP A 446 -15.34 -9.61 -18.20
C ASP A 446 -16.15 -8.38 -18.59
N LEU A 447 -17.28 -8.14 -17.91
CA LEU A 447 -18.08 -6.94 -18.11
C LEU A 447 -17.31 -5.67 -17.72
N LEU A 448 -16.60 -5.69 -16.60
CA LEU A 448 -15.75 -4.57 -16.17
C LEU A 448 -14.65 -4.30 -17.20
N GLN A 449 -13.97 -5.35 -17.67
CA GLN A 449 -12.93 -5.23 -18.69
C GLN A 449 -13.49 -4.62 -20.00
N GLY A 450 -14.69 -5.04 -20.43
CA GLY A 450 -15.36 -4.46 -21.58
C GLY A 450 -15.68 -2.96 -21.41
N LEU A 451 -16.06 -2.54 -20.20
CA LEU A 451 -16.27 -1.14 -19.84
C LEU A 451 -14.96 -0.34 -19.89
N GLU A 452 -13.89 -0.88 -19.32
CA GLU A 452 -12.55 -0.26 -19.40
C GLU A 452 -12.09 -0.13 -20.86
N ASP A 453 -12.32 -1.14 -21.69
CA ASP A 453 -11.99 -1.10 -23.12
C ASP A 453 -12.83 -0.06 -23.89
N ILE A 454 -14.06 0.21 -23.50
CA ILE A 454 -14.84 1.33 -24.05
C ILE A 454 -14.23 2.67 -23.65
N VAL A 455 -13.82 2.83 -22.39
CA VAL A 455 -13.14 4.04 -21.90
C VAL A 455 -11.81 4.26 -22.64
N LEU A 456 -11.07 3.20 -22.96
CA LEU A 456 -9.85 3.27 -23.75
C LEU A 456 -10.05 3.87 -25.16
N LEU A 457 -11.25 3.84 -25.70
CA LEU A 457 -11.54 4.45 -27.02
C LEU A 457 -11.73 5.98 -26.94
N GLU A 458 -11.84 6.58 -25.76
CA GLU A 458 -12.07 8.03 -25.60
C GLU A 458 -10.96 8.92 -26.21
N PRO A 459 -9.66 8.63 -26.06
CA PRO A 459 -8.62 9.40 -26.74
C PRO A 459 -8.77 9.39 -28.26
N ILE A 460 -9.21 8.27 -28.85
CA ILE A 460 -9.45 8.17 -30.31
C ILE A 460 -10.70 8.96 -30.69
N ARG A 461 -11.74 8.93 -29.87
CA ARG A 461 -12.95 9.71 -30.05
C ARG A 461 -12.67 11.22 -29.98
N ALA A 462 -11.83 11.64 -29.03
CA ALA A 462 -11.37 13.01 -28.93
C ALA A 462 -10.60 13.45 -30.19
N PHE A 463 -9.79 12.53 -30.77
CA PHE A 463 -9.04 12.78 -31.99
C PHE A 463 -9.95 13.00 -33.19
N VAL A 464 -11.10 12.31 -33.30
CA VAL A 464 -12.08 12.52 -34.41
C VAL A 464 -12.61 13.94 -34.45
N ASN A 465 -12.73 14.61 -33.32
CA ASN A 465 -13.24 15.97 -33.20
C ASN A 465 -12.18 17.04 -33.50
N ASP A 466 -10.97 16.64 -33.86
CA ASP A 466 -9.87 17.56 -34.20
C ASP A 466 -10.11 18.24 -35.54
N GLU A 467 -9.85 19.54 -35.61
CA GLU A 467 -10.06 20.36 -36.82
C GLU A 467 -9.10 19.99 -37.97
N ASP A 468 -7.95 19.39 -37.64
CA ASP A 468 -6.89 19.03 -38.60
C ASP A 468 -7.16 17.72 -39.38
N ILE A 469 -8.30 17.05 -39.15
CA ILE A 469 -8.65 15.79 -39.82
C ILE A 469 -9.62 16.06 -40.96
N ASP A 470 -9.30 15.57 -42.18
CA ASP A 470 -10.22 15.66 -43.31
C ASP A 470 -11.47 14.76 -43.10
N GLU A 471 -12.50 15.03 -43.94
CA GLU A 471 -13.80 14.40 -43.76
C GLU A 471 -13.79 12.89 -44.12
N GLU A 472 -12.94 12.45 -45.02
CA GLU A 472 -12.78 11.04 -45.39
C GLU A 472 -12.14 10.22 -44.28
N ASP A 473 -11.04 10.75 -43.72
CA ASP A 473 -10.34 10.14 -42.61
C ASP A 473 -11.23 10.11 -41.33
N ARG A 474 -11.97 11.20 -41.06
CA ARG A 474 -12.97 11.27 -39.98
C ARG A 474 -14.01 10.17 -40.11
N ALA A 475 -14.59 10.02 -41.27
CA ALA A 475 -15.60 8.98 -41.58
C ALA A 475 -15.01 7.55 -41.40
N GLN A 476 -13.73 7.36 -41.77
CA GLN A 476 -13.02 6.08 -41.55
C GLN A 476 -12.88 5.76 -40.07
N ILE A 477 -12.43 6.74 -39.26
CA ILE A 477 -12.24 6.56 -37.81
C ILE A 477 -13.57 6.30 -37.11
N GLU A 478 -14.62 7.07 -37.44
CA GLU A 478 -15.97 6.88 -36.88
C GLU A 478 -16.53 5.51 -37.19
N LYS A 479 -16.34 5.02 -38.41
CA LYS A 479 -16.76 3.66 -38.81
C LYS A 479 -15.97 2.60 -38.05
N TRP A 480 -14.69 2.83 -37.80
CA TRP A 480 -13.85 1.93 -37.01
C TRP A 480 -14.31 1.92 -35.53
N LEU A 481 -14.51 3.11 -34.92
CA LEU A 481 -14.99 3.26 -33.54
C LEU A 481 -16.33 2.54 -33.34
N ARG A 482 -17.30 2.79 -34.22
CA ARG A 482 -18.62 2.14 -34.17
C ARG A 482 -18.50 0.62 -34.18
N ARG A 483 -17.71 0.05 -35.06
CA ARG A 483 -17.50 -1.41 -35.13
C ARG A 483 -16.85 -1.97 -33.86
N LYS A 484 -15.91 -1.25 -33.27
CA LYS A 484 -15.25 -1.66 -32.01
C LYS A 484 -16.26 -1.62 -30.86
N GLU A 485 -16.99 -0.55 -30.74
CA GLU A 485 -18.04 -0.42 -29.71
C GLU A 485 -19.13 -1.48 -29.83
N GLU A 486 -19.67 -1.71 -31.04
CA GLU A 486 -20.66 -2.77 -31.29
C GLU A 486 -20.14 -4.14 -30.86
N SER A 487 -18.87 -4.44 -31.14
CA SER A 487 -18.23 -5.70 -30.73
C SER A 487 -18.08 -5.79 -29.21
N LEU A 488 -17.66 -4.73 -28.52
CA LEU A 488 -17.51 -4.67 -27.07
C LEU A 488 -18.87 -4.78 -26.38
N LEU A 489 -19.86 -4.01 -26.84
CA LEU A 489 -21.23 -4.04 -26.30
C LEU A 489 -21.86 -5.44 -26.45
N HIS A 490 -21.61 -6.11 -27.57
CA HIS A 490 -22.10 -7.50 -27.76
C HIS A 490 -21.45 -8.47 -26.76
N ALA A 491 -20.13 -8.39 -26.59
CA ALA A 491 -19.41 -9.22 -25.61
C ALA A 491 -19.88 -8.95 -24.18
N MET A 492 -20.02 -7.68 -23.79
CA MET A 492 -20.52 -7.27 -22.50
C MET A 492 -21.95 -7.75 -22.23
N MET A 493 -22.83 -7.71 -23.25
CA MET A 493 -24.20 -8.26 -23.16
C MET A 493 -24.16 -9.78 -22.87
N GLN A 494 -23.27 -10.52 -23.52
CA GLN A 494 -23.10 -11.96 -23.29
C GLN A 494 -22.63 -12.23 -21.85
N SER A 495 -21.56 -11.55 -21.41
CA SER A 495 -21.04 -11.68 -20.05
C SER A 495 -22.12 -11.34 -19.00
N ARG A 496 -22.89 -10.27 -19.22
CA ARG A 496 -24.02 -9.90 -18.35
C ARG A 496 -25.08 -11.02 -18.28
N GLN A 497 -25.46 -11.61 -19.41
CA GLN A 497 -26.45 -12.69 -19.44
C GLN A 497 -25.96 -13.92 -18.68
N ILE A 498 -24.68 -14.28 -18.84
CA ILE A 498 -24.07 -15.37 -18.08
C ILE A 498 -24.10 -15.03 -16.59
N GLY A 499 -23.61 -13.85 -16.19
CA GLY A 499 -23.57 -13.44 -14.79
C GLY A 499 -24.94 -13.42 -14.11
N LEU A 500 -26.00 -13.02 -14.83
CA LEU A 500 -27.38 -13.03 -14.33
C LEU A 500 -27.97 -14.45 -14.19
N SER A 501 -27.40 -15.44 -14.85
CA SER A 501 -27.87 -16.84 -14.79
C SER A 501 -27.23 -17.67 -13.68
N LEU A 502 -26.19 -17.12 -13.01
CA LEU A 502 -25.43 -17.80 -11.96
C LEU A 502 -26.06 -17.56 -10.58
N ASP A 503 -26.07 -18.59 -9.77
CA ASP A 503 -26.46 -18.48 -8.37
C ASP A 503 -25.34 -17.81 -7.56
N PRO A 504 -25.69 -16.93 -6.59
CA PRO A 504 -24.71 -16.33 -5.68
C PRO A 504 -23.96 -17.37 -4.83
N TYR A 505 -22.66 -17.15 -4.59
CA TYR A 505 -21.79 -18.02 -3.78
C TYR A 505 -21.91 -17.79 -2.26
N TRP A 506 -22.75 -16.84 -1.84
CA TRP A 506 -23.06 -16.58 -0.41
C TRP A 506 -24.46 -17.10 -0.08
N ASP A 507 -24.70 -17.36 1.21
CA ASP A 507 -26.02 -17.77 1.65
C ASP A 507 -27.03 -16.62 1.48
N ILE A 508 -28.14 -16.86 0.81
CA ILE A 508 -29.20 -15.87 0.58
C ILE A 508 -30.23 -15.90 1.72
N TYR A 509 -30.32 -17.02 2.42
CA TYR A 509 -31.29 -17.23 3.50
C TYR A 509 -30.65 -16.97 4.86
N PHE A 510 -30.89 -15.77 5.39
CA PHE A 510 -30.52 -15.40 6.76
C PHE A 510 -31.81 -15.23 7.57
N GLU A 511 -31.96 -16.06 8.58
CA GLU A 511 -32.82 -15.75 9.71
C GLU A 511 -32.04 -14.95 10.79
#